data_c3f4454b417dbd07a853bd27716e15b3
#
_entry.id   c3f4454b417dbd07a853bd27716e15b3
#
_cell.length_a   1.000
_cell.length_b   1.000
_cell.length_c   1.000
_cell.angle_alpha   90.00
_cell.angle_beta   90.00
_cell.angle_gamma   90.00
#
_symmetry.space_group_name_H-M   'P 1'
#
loop_
_entity.id
_entity.type
_entity.pdbx_description
1 polymer ?
#
loop_
_entity_poly.entity_id
_entity_poly.type
_entity_poly.pdbx_seq_one_letter_code
_entity_poly.pdbx_strand_id
1 'polypeptide(L)'
;MELGQLLPALLMAAWLLPLASFVVIVLLGPKLGKHGVGASYIATAAIVCSFILSAIGFIGWCGTFGAVGAAAHESGHAPIVAGHEAQAAEHQAESTGHAEHVPKLTPPKSFSGVWYTLGSFGKLRVTISYYIDSLTVAMFCMVTLIASCIHFYAIGYMHDELHDVVDHQVVLSDGQHLHRHGRFHRFFQYLSLFCFSMLGIVIAGNVAMVFVFWELVGICSYFLIGFYIERKSASNAANKAFIVNRVGDFGMIIGMMALWASLGTFSFGDLSDADGKVVERGIFSQVRDPANNYALLTPPGMVRAAASDHVASIVRDHEGAGHKPIDAEMEIQSELSGWRNQGYGYWLLVIAGVGIFCGCVGKSAQFPLHVWLPDAMEGPTPVSALVHSATMVAAGVYLTGRFYPVFAPEVLLVVAYAGAITLVLAATIAVVATDIKRVLAYSTVSQLGYMMLALGVGGWVAGMFHLITHAFFKSLLFMCSGSVIHATHTNEMPMMGGLRHKMPWTAYTMLVGCLAIIGAGIPFLIGFSGYYSKDAIIAQALSFWHHNPTHGAVFFFAAAGGASLTAFYMFRLWYLTFAGVPRDHHVYEHAHESPKVMYMPLVVLAVFALAIGWSFPGVIGVADWLEQ
;
A
#
# COMPACT_ATOMS: atom_id res chain seq x y z
N MET A 1 -16.43 -17.38 -21.38
CA MET A 1 -16.75 -16.94 -20.02
C MET A 1 -16.53 -15.44 -20.02
N GLU A 2 -17.49 -14.64 -19.59
CA GLU A 2 -17.33 -13.19 -19.53
C GLU A 2 -16.26 -12.82 -18.50
N LEU A 3 -15.52 -11.73 -18.74
CA LEU A 3 -14.43 -11.29 -17.85
C LEU A 3 -14.92 -11.14 -16.40
N GLY A 4 -16.14 -10.64 -16.20
CA GLY A 4 -16.76 -10.47 -14.89
C GLY A 4 -16.95 -11.75 -14.08
N GLN A 5 -17.00 -12.91 -14.72
CA GLN A 5 -17.06 -14.23 -14.05
C GLN A 5 -15.68 -14.88 -13.91
N LEU A 6 -14.81 -14.69 -14.90
CA LEU A 6 -13.49 -15.31 -14.93
C LEU A 6 -12.52 -14.63 -13.94
N LEU A 7 -12.50 -13.31 -13.90
CA LEU A 7 -11.53 -12.54 -13.11
C LEU A 7 -11.65 -12.78 -11.59
N PRO A 8 -12.86 -12.76 -10.97
CA PRO A 8 -12.99 -13.10 -9.56
C PRO A 8 -12.50 -14.52 -9.23
N ALA A 9 -12.72 -15.49 -10.12
CA ALA A 9 -12.26 -16.88 -9.92
C ALA A 9 -10.74 -17.00 -10.01
N LEU A 10 -10.09 -16.31 -10.98
CA LEU A 10 -8.64 -16.29 -11.12
C LEU A 10 -7.96 -15.65 -9.89
N LEU A 11 -8.46 -14.48 -9.46
CA LEU A 11 -7.89 -13.78 -8.31
C LEU A 11 -8.17 -14.51 -7.00
N MET A 12 -9.32 -15.16 -6.85
CA MET A 12 -9.60 -16.03 -5.71
C MET A 12 -8.61 -17.20 -5.64
N ALA A 13 -8.37 -17.87 -6.76
CA ALA A 13 -7.38 -18.96 -6.81
C ALA A 13 -5.97 -18.44 -6.49
N ALA A 14 -5.56 -17.30 -7.07
CA ALA A 14 -4.28 -16.67 -6.78
C ALA A 14 -4.12 -16.28 -5.30
N TRP A 15 -5.21 -15.85 -4.66
CA TRP A 15 -5.24 -15.52 -3.24
C TRP A 15 -5.12 -16.76 -2.34
N LEU A 16 -5.78 -17.87 -2.68
CA LEU A 16 -5.84 -19.07 -1.84
C LEU A 16 -4.60 -19.97 -1.96
N LEU A 17 -3.82 -19.88 -3.05
CA LEU A 17 -2.62 -20.70 -3.23
C LEU A 17 -1.57 -20.49 -2.13
N PRO A 18 -1.20 -19.28 -1.70
CA PRO A 18 -0.31 -19.07 -0.56
C PRO A 18 -0.85 -19.64 0.76
N LEU A 19 -2.17 -19.59 0.98
CA LEU A 19 -2.81 -20.23 2.14
C LEU A 19 -2.65 -21.75 2.08
N ALA A 20 -2.90 -22.37 0.93
CA ALA A 20 -2.72 -23.80 0.75
C ALA A 20 -1.27 -24.23 1.02
N SER A 21 -0.29 -23.46 0.51
CA SER A 21 1.13 -23.71 0.80
C SER A 21 1.46 -23.57 2.29
N PHE A 22 0.91 -22.55 2.96
CA PHE A 22 1.05 -22.37 4.41
C PHE A 22 0.57 -23.60 5.17
N VAL A 23 -0.66 -24.07 4.88
CA VAL A 23 -1.25 -25.26 5.54
C VAL A 23 -0.40 -26.51 5.32
N VAL A 24 0.06 -26.74 4.07
CA VAL A 24 0.93 -27.89 3.75
C VAL A 24 2.26 -27.81 4.53
N ILE A 25 2.87 -26.62 4.61
CA ILE A 25 4.14 -26.44 5.31
C ILE A 25 3.94 -26.58 6.84
N VAL A 26 2.82 -26.12 7.40
CA VAL A 26 2.51 -26.33 8.84
C VAL A 26 2.41 -27.81 9.17
N LEU A 27 1.70 -28.59 8.33
CA LEU A 27 1.44 -30.00 8.60
C LEU A 27 2.66 -30.89 8.30
N LEU A 28 3.42 -30.60 7.27
CA LEU A 28 4.45 -31.47 6.73
C LEU A 28 5.87 -30.87 6.72
N GLY A 29 6.03 -29.59 7.05
CA GLY A 29 7.27 -28.82 6.87
C GLY A 29 8.56 -29.54 7.28
N PRO A 30 8.68 -30.07 8.50
CA PRO A 30 9.88 -30.78 8.93
C PRO A 30 10.15 -32.07 8.13
N LYS A 31 9.12 -32.67 7.51
CA LYS A 31 9.19 -33.91 6.74
C LYS A 31 9.41 -33.68 5.23
N LEU A 32 9.37 -32.44 4.77
CA LEU A 32 9.51 -32.07 3.34
C LEU A 32 10.99 -32.05 2.92
N GLY A 33 11.59 -33.19 2.70
CA GLY A 33 12.97 -33.35 2.31
C GLY A 33 13.96 -33.24 3.47
N LYS A 34 15.27 -33.24 3.17
CA LYS A 34 16.31 -33.05 4.19
C LYS A 34 16.16 -31.66 4.84
N HIS A 35 16.01 -31.63 6.15
CA HIS A 35 15.89 -30.39 6.95
C HIS A 35 14.74 -29.45 6.54
N GLY A 36 13.72 -29.97 5.82
CA GLY A 36 12.56 -29.17 5.41
C GLY A 36 12.76 -28.29 4.17
N VAL A 37 13.76 -28.59 3.34
CA VAL A 37 14.06 -27.82 2.12
C VAL A 37 12.88 -27.76 1.16
N GLY A 38 12.03 -28.80 1.08
CA GLY A 38 10.85 -28.84 0.24
C GLY A 38 9.81 -27.77 0.54
N ALA A 39 9.82 -27.21 1.75
CA ALA A 39 8.95 -26.09 2.12
C ALA A 39 9.19 -24.86 1.23
N SER A 40 10.45 -24.55 0.90
CA SER A 40 10.76 -23.43 0.03
C SER A 40 10.24 -23.62 -1.40
N TYR A 41 10.34 -24.84 -1.93
CA TYR A 41 9.83 -25.13 -3.28
C TYR A 41 8.31 -25.05 -3.35
N ILE A 42 7.60 -25.55 -2.33
CA ILE A 42 6.13 -25.46 -2.25
C ILE A 42 5.68 -24.01 -2.14
N ALA A 43 6.30 -23.21 -1.25
CA ALA A 43 5.97 -21.81 -1.09
C ALA A 43 6.25 -21.00 -2.37
N THR A 44 7.43 -21.23 -2.99
CA THR A 44 7.81 -20.54 -4.23
C THR A 44 6.90 -20.94 -5.39
N ALA A 45 6.58 -22.22 -5.55
CA ALA A 45 5.67 -22.68 -6.58
C ALA A 45 4.26 -22.06 -6.41
N ALA A 46 3.73 -22.02 -5.17
CA ALA A 46 2.44 -21.42 -4.89
C ALA A 46 2.39 -19.93 -5.29
N ILE A 47 3.39 -19.14 -4.91
CA ILE A 47 3.38 -17.69 -5.22
C ILE A 47 3.64 -17.42 -6.71
N VAL A 48 4.47 -18.23 -7.38
CA VAL A 48 4.67 -18.14 -8.84
C VAL A 48 3.38 -18.49 -9.59
N CYS A 49 2.65 -19.53 -9.18
CA CYS A 49 1.33 -19.83 -9.74
C CYS A 49 0.35 -18.68 -9.49
N SER A 50 0.36 -18.08 -8.29
CA SER A 50 -0.44 -16.89 -8.00
C SER A 50 -0.08 -15.73 -8.93
N PHE A 51 1.20 -15.53 -9.22
CA PHE A 51 1.64 -14.51 -10.18
C PHE A 51 1.12 -14.80 -11.59
N ILE A 52 1.22 -16.04 -12.08
CA ILE A 52 0.73 -16.40 -13.41
C ILE A 52 -0.77 -16.13 -13.53
N LEU A 53 -1.56 -16.52 -12.53
CA LEU A 53 -3.01 -16.26 -12.52
C LEU A 53 -3.33 -14.76 -12.47
N SER A 54 -2.59 -14.01 -11.67
CA SER A 54 -2.73 -12.55 -11.58
C SER A 54 -2.36 -11.86 -12.89
N ALA A 55 -1.31 -12.31 -13.56
CA ALA A 55 -0.86 -11.79 -14.86
C ALA A 55 -1.89 -12.06 -15.97
N ILE A 56 -2.48 -13.26 -15.98
CA ILE A 56 -3.59 -13.60 -16.90
C ILE A 56 -4.78 -12.66 -16.64
N GLY A 57 -5.15 -12.44 -15.39
CA GLY A 57 -6.20 -11.50 -15.00
C GLY A 57 -5.89 -10.06 -15.42
N PHE A 58 -4.65 -9.62 -15.25
CA PHE A 58 -4.18 -8.30 -15.66
C PHE A 58 -4.25 -8.10 -17.19
N ILE A 59 -3.76 -9.07 -17.96
CA ILE A 59 -3.82 -9.04 -19.43
C ILE A 59 -5.28 -9.03 -19.90
N GLY A 60 -6.15 -9.85 -19.28
CA GLY A 60 -7.58 -9.88 -19.58
C GLY A 60 -8.27 -8.54 -19.30
N TRP A 61 -7.93 -7.89 -18.18
CA TRP A 61 -8.42 -6.55 -17.85
C TRP A 61 -7.99 -5.52 -18.87
N CYS A 62 -6.68 -5.45 -19.18
CA CYS A 62 -6.13 -4.52 -20.17
C CYS A 62 -6.71 -4.75 -21.57
N GLY A 63 -6.91 -6.00 -21.98
CA GLY A 63 -7.52 -6.32 -23.27
C GLY A 63 -8.99 -5.90 -23.40
N THR A 64 -9.73 -5.88 -22.28
CA THR A 64 -11.16 -5.52 -22.29
C THR A 64 -11.37 -4.01 -22.13
N PHE A 65 -10.57 -3.36 -21.30
CA PHE A 65 -10.79 -1.97 -20.91
C PHE A 65 -9.68 -1.02 -21.43
N GLY A 66 -8.50 -1.52 -21.78
CA GLY A 66 -7.37 -0.71 -22.23
C GLY A 66 -7.57 0.00 -23.57
N ALA A 67 -8.40 -0.55 -24.44
CA ALA A 67 -8.69 0.06 -25.75
C ALA A 67 -9.52 1.36 -25.68
N VAL A 68 -10.23 1.59 -24.59
CA VAL A 68 -11.11 2.76 -24.40
C VAL A 68 -10.29 4.02 -24.04
N GLY A 69 -9.15 3.86 -23.34
CA GLY A 69 -8.27 4.97 -22.96
C GLY A 69 -7.50 5.60 -24.13
N ALA A 70 -7.17 4.82 -25.16
CA ALA A 70 -6.46 5.32 -26.33
C ALA A 70 -7.28 6.33 -27.14
N ALA A 71 -8.62 6.21 -27.14
CA ALA A 71 -9.52 7.14 -27.84
C ALA A 71 -9.77 8.44 -27.05
N ALA A 72 -9.59 8.42 -25.71
CA ALA A 72 -9.79 9.61 -24.87
C ALA A 72 -8.55 10.55 -24.85
N HIS A 73 -7.35 10.02 -25.15
CA HIS A 73 -6.11 10.82 -25.22
C HIS A 73 -6.00 11.74 -26.45
N GLU A 74 -6.80 11.53 -27.48
CA GLU A 74 -6.85 12.45 -28.63
C GLU A 74 -7.62 13.75 -28.37
N SER A 75 -8.35 13.85 -27.25
CA SER A 75 -9.08 15.05 -26.84
C SER A 75 -8.48 15.69 -25.58
N GLY A 76 -7.39 16.43 -25.76
CA GLY A 76 -6.89 17.52 -24.91
C GLY A 76 -6.79 17.28 -23.40
N HIS A 77 -5.57 17.29 -22.89
CA HIS A 77 -5.26 17.35 -21.45
C HIS A 77 -5.96 18.53 -20.75
N ALA A 78 -6.98 18.23 -19.96
CA ALA A 78 -7.40 19.12 -18.89
C ALA A 78 -7.01 18.47 -17.54
N PRO A 79 -6.28 19.16 -16.64
CA PRO A 79 -5.97 18.61 -15.34
C PRO A 79 -7.25 18.40 -14.53
N ILE A 80 -7.45 17.18 -14.01
CA ILE A 80 -8.56 16.88 -13.09
C ILE A 80 -8.25 17.61 -11.79
N VAL A 81 -8.85 18.78 -11.60
CA VAL A 81 -8.82 19.52 -10.34
C VAL A 81 -9.89 18.92 -9.43
N ALA A 82 -9.47 18.25 -8.36
CA ALA A 82 -10.37 17.66 -7.40
C ALA A 82 -11.15 18.75 -6.64
N GLY A 83 -12.47 18.74 -6.80
CA GLY A 83 -13.43 18.95 -5.72
C GLY A 83 -13.63 20.34 -5.09
N HIS A 84 -12.82 21.35 -5.34
CA HIS A 84 -13.01 22.68 -4.74
C HIS A 84 -13.70 23.72 -5.63
N GLU A 85 -13.83 23.50 -6.92
CA GLU A 85 -14.45 24.46 -7.84
C GLU A 85 -15.99 24.42 -7.88
N ALA A 86 -16.60 23.34 -7.38
CA ALA A 86 -18.06 23.23 -7.43
C ALA A 86 -18.79 24.27 -6.56
N GLN A 87 -18.19 24.71 -5.45
CA GLN A 87 -18.80 25.74 -4.58
C GLN A 87 -18.42 27.18 -4.96
N ALA A 88 -17.27 27.38 -5.66
CA ALA A 88 -16.88 28.71 -6.14
C ALA A 88 -17.53 29.07 -7.49
N ALA A 89 -17.89 28.07 -8.30
CA ALA A 89 -18.53 28.27 -9.61
C ALA A 89 -20.00 28.71 -9.50
N GLU A 90 -20.73 28.34 -8.45
CA GLU A 90 -22.12 28.80 -8.26
C GLU A 90 -22.23 30.31 -8.00
N HIS A 91 -21.21 30.97 -7.46
CA HIS A 91 -21.24 32.42 -7.23
C HIS A 91 -20.70 33.28 -8.38
N GLN A 92 -20.07 32.69 -9.41
CA GLN A 92 -19.56 33.41 -10.57
C GLN A 92 -20.35 33.15 -11.88
N ALA A 93 -21.27 32.18 -11.89
CA ALA A 93 -22.02 31.80 -13.09
C ALA A 93 -23.12 32.80 -13.52
N GLU A 94 -23.36 33.85 -12.78
CA GLU A 94 -24.35 34.89 -13.16
C GLU A 94 -23.83 35.99 -14.11
N SER A 95 -22.53 35.98 -14.50
CA SER A 95 -21.98 37.13 -15.24
C SER A 95 -21.36 36.85 -16.62
N THR A 96 -21.23 35.61 -17.09
CA THR A 96 -20.74 35.37 -18.47
C THR A 96 -21.40 34.14 -19.08
N GLY A 97 -22.19 34.34 -20.13
CA GLY A 97 -22.98 33.32 -20.84
C GLY A 97 -22.16 32.37 -21.72
N HIS A 98 -21.10 31.76 -21.23
CA HIS A 98 -20.46 30.60 -21.82
C HIS A 98 -20.53 29.45 -20.81
N ALA A 99 -21.48 28.53 -21.03
CA ALA A 99 -21.53 27.25 -20.34
C ALA A 99 -20.26 26.49 -20.73
N GLU A 100 -19.23 26.49 -19.87
CA GLU A 100 -18.10 25.57 -19.98
C GLU A 100 -18.65 24.14 -19.87
N HIS A 101 -18.41 23.37 -20.91
CA HIS A 101 -18.81 21.96 -21.00
C HIS A 101 -17.91 21.16 -20.05
N VAL A 102 -18.31 21.09 -18.78
CA VAL A 102 -17.62 20.19 -17.80
C VAL A 102 -17.79 18.77 -18.31
N PRO A 103 -16.71 18.07 -18.66
CA PRO A 103 -16.80 16.71 -19.17
C PRO A 103 -17.47 15.81 -18.13
N LYS A 104 -18.52 15.10 -18.53
CA LYS A 104 -19.25 14.18 -17.66
C LYS A 104 -18.35 13.00 -17.34
N LEU A 105 -17.97 12.83 -16.08
CA LEU A 105 -17.15 11.71 -15.61
C LEU A 105 -17.90 10.39 -15.85
N THR A 106 -17.19 9.41 -16.38
CA THR A 106 -17.72 8.04 -16.52
C THR A 106 -17.60 7.29 -15.20
N PRO A 107 -18.56 6.40 -14.85
CA PRO A 107 -18.46 5.62 -13.63
C PRO A 107 -17.21 4.71 -13.66
N PRO A 108 -16.50 4.54 -12.53
CA PRO A 108 -15.36 3.65 -12.46
C PRO A 108 -15.77 2.21 -12.75
N LYS A 109 -14.99 1.51 -13.55
CA LYS A 109 -15.25 0.11 -13.88
C LYS A 109 -14.83 -0.76 -12.70
N SER A 110 -15.77 -1.51 -12.13
CA SER A 110 -15.50 -2.41 -11.02
C SER A 110 -16.44 -3.62 -11.04
N PHE A 111 -15.95 -4.73 -10.46
CA PHE A 111 -16.75 -5.92 -10.21
C PHE A 111 -16.82 -6.13 -8.69
N SER A 112 -18.02 -6.19 -8.15
CA SER A 112 -18.28 -6.49 -6.74
C SER A 112 -19.18 -7.72 -6.60
N GLY A 113 -18.96 -8.52 -5.56
CA GLY A 113 -19.78 -9.69 -5.31
C GLY A 113 -19.44 -10.39 -4.00
N VAL A 114 -20.29 -11.32 -3.61
CA VAL A 114 -20.16 -12.10 -2.38
C VAL A 114 -19.86 -13.54 -2.71
N TRP A 115 -18.75 -14.08 -2.18
CA TRP A 115 -18.46 -15.50 -2.26
C TRP A 115 -19.13 -16.30 -1.16
N TYR A 116 -19.18 -15.76 0.08
CA TYR A 116 -19.75 -16.44 1.22
C TYR A 116 -20.25 -15.46 2.28
N THR A 117 -21.43 -15.73 2.85
CA THR A 117 -21.96 -14.96 3.98
C THR A 117 -21.67 -15.69 5.29
N LEU A 118 -20.85 -15.08 6.15
CA LEU A 118 -20.47 -15.62 7.45
C LEU A 118 -21.61 -15.51 8.45
N GLY A 119 -22.37 -14.41 8.40
CA GLY A 119 -23.50 -14.17 9.27
C GLY A 119 -24.24 -12.88 8.94
N SER A 120 -25.48 -12.80 9.41
CA SER A 120 -26.32 -11.59 9.30
C SER A 120 -26.87 -11.22 10.66
N PHE A 121 -26.66 -9.96 11.06
CA PHE A 121 -27.05 -9.42 12.35
C PHE A 121 -27.88 -8.14 12.12
N GLY A 122 -29.19 -8.29 12.00
CA GLY A 122 -30.06 -7.20 11.56
C GLY A 122 -29.72 -6.75 10.14
N LYS A 123 -29.35 -5.50 9.97
CA LYS A 123 -28.90 -4.94 8.67
C LYS A 123 -27.44 -5.25 8.35
N LEU A 124 -26.63 -5.66 9.33
CA LEU A 124 -25.22 -6.00 9.13
C LEU A 124 -25.07 -7.38 8.51
N ARG A 125 -24.43 -7.44 7.37
CA ARG A 125 -24.02 -8.70 6.71
C ARG A 125 -22.49 -8.78 6.73
N VAL A 126 -21.95 -9.78 7.41
CA VAL A 126 -20.53 -10.09 7.41
C VAL A 126 -20.26 -11.12 6.32
N THR A 127 -19.53 -10.73 5.30
CA THR A 127 -19.33 -11.52 4.09
C THR A 127 -17.87 -11.68 3.73
N ILE A 128 -17.50 -12.79 3.13
CA ILE A 128 -16.30 -12.92 2.30
C ILE A 128 -16.70 -12.46 0.90
N SER A 129 -16.25 -11.28 0.53
CA SER A 129 -16.65 -10.59 -0.70
C SER A 129 -15.43 -10.02 -1.43
N TYR A 130 -15.62 -9.67 -2.68
CA TYR A 130 -14.56 -9.05 -3.49
C TYR A 130 -15.01 -7.71 -4.06
N TYR A 131 -14.01 -6.83 -4.25
CA TYR A 131 -14.14 -5.61 -5.02
C TYR A 131 -12.92 -5.50 -5.93
N ILE A 132 -13.15 -5.67 -7.23
CA ILE A 132 -12.10 -5.76 -8.25
C ILE A 132 -12.23 -4.57 -9.19
N ASP A 133 -11.20 -3.76 -9.23
CA ASP A 133 -11.02 -2.63 -10.13
C ASP A 133 -9.58 -2.64 -10.68
N SER A 134 -9.21 -1.61 -11.43
CA SER A 134 -7.87 -1.44 -11.98
C SER A 134 -6.79 -1.52 -10.90
N LEU A 135 -7.00 -0.87 -9.75
CA LEU A 135 -6.04 -0.88 -8.64
C LEU A 135 -5.86 -2.28 -8.04
N THR A 136 -6.95 -3.03 -7.86
CA THR A 136 -6.90 -4.42 -7.35
C THR A 136 -6.06 -5.32 -8.26
N VAL A 137 -6.31 -5.25 -9.58
CA VAL A 137 -5.63 -6.11 -10.55
C VAL A 137 -4.14 -5.78 -10.65
N ALA A 138 -3.77 -4.48 -10.64
CA ALA A 138 -2.38 -4.06 -10.61
C ALA A 138 -1.65 -4.54 -9.35
N MET A 139 -2.28 -4.33 -8.20
CA MET A 139 -1.69 -4.72 -6.92
C MET A 139 -1.49 -6.24 -6.83
N PHE A 140 -2.42 -7.04 -7.31
CA PHE A 140 -2.26 -8.50 -7.37
C PHE A 140 -1.05 -8.90 -8.22
N CYS A 141 -0.94 -8.36 -9.43
CA CYS A 141 0.17 -8.66 -10.33
C CYS A 141 1.52 -8.21 -9.73
N MET A 142 1.59 -6.98 -9.21
CA MET A 142 2.80 -6.42 -8.62
C MET A 142 3.24 -7.20 -7.37
N VAL A 143 2.33 -7.42 -6.41
CA VAL A 143 2.65 -8.10 -5.14
C VAL A 143 3.11 -9.53 -5.38
N THR A 144 2.42 -10.29 -6.25
CA THR A 144 2.77 -11.69 -6.53
C THR A 144 4.09 -11.81 -7.30
N LEU A 145 4.40 -10.90 -8.22
CA LEU A 145 5.68 -10.87 -8.93
C LEU A 145 6.86 -10.60 -7.97
N ILE A 146 6.75 -9.54 -7.17
CA ILE A 146 7.80 -9.16 -6.22
C ILE A 146 7.97 -10.26 -5.15
N ALA A 147 6.87 -10.79 -4.62
CA ALA A 147 6.93 -11.90 -3.68
C ALA A 147 7.59 -13.15 -4.30
N SER A 148 7.35 -13.45 -5.58
CA SER A 148 8.04 -14.53 -6.28
C SER A 148 9.55 -14.31 -6.32
N CYS A 149 10.01 -13.12 -6.68
CA CYS A 149 11.43 -12.76 -6.65
C CYS A 149 12.04 -12.92 -5.25
N ILE A 150 11.32 -12.49 -4.21
CA ILE A 150 11.76 -12.59 -2.82
C ILE A 150 11.82 -14.06 -2.35
N HIS A 151 10.86 -14.91 -2.74
CA HIS A 151 10.90 -16.34 -2.42
C HIS A 151 12.12 -17.03 -3.02
N PHE A 152 12.43 -16.77 -4.30
CA PHE A 152 13.66 -17.29 -4.93
C PHE A 152 14.91 -16.79 -4.20
N TYR A 153 15.00 -15.51 -3.93
CA TYR A 153 16.11 -14.92 -3.20
C TYR A 153 16.27 -15.54 -1.80
N ALA A 154 15.17 -15.76 -1.09
CA ALA A 154 15.16 -16.31 0.26
C ALA A 154 15.67 -17.75 0.33
N ILE A 155 15.55 -18.55 -0.75
CA ILE A 155 16.12 -19.91 -0.79
C ILE A 155 17.64 -19.86 -0.58
N GLY A 156 18.33 -18.92 -1.22
CA GLY A 156 19.78 -18.74 -1.05
C GLY A 156 20.12 -18.07 0.27
N TYR A 157 19.41 -16.97 0.62
CA TYR A 157 19.71 -16.18 1.81
C TYR A 157 19.52 -16.95 3.14
N MET A 158 18.51 -17.82 3.22
CA MET A 158 18.17 -18.59 4.40
C MET A 158 18.84 -19.97 4.43
N HIS A 159 19.78 -20.27 3.53
CA HIS A 159 20.38 -21.59 3.39
C HIS A 159 21.01 -22.11 4.68
N ASP A 160 21.60 -21.22 5.47
CA ASP A 160 22.23 -21.58 6.75
C ASP A 160 21.22 -22.13 7.77
N GLU A 161 19.96 -21.73 7.67
CA GLU A 161 18.86 -22.23 8.52
C GLU A 161 18.42 -23.68 8.16
N LEU A 162 19.03 -24.33 7.18
CA LEU A 162 18.88 -25.77 6.94
C LEU A 162 19.70 -26.63 7.93
N HIS A 163 20.68 -26.03 8.59
CA HIS A 163 21.57 -26.71 9.51
C HIS A 163 21.40 -26.20 10.95
N ASP A 164 22.09 -26.81 11.89
CA ASP A 164 22.17 -26.28 13.24
C ASP A 164 22.97 -24.98 13.21
N VAL A 165 22.43 -23.96 13.88
CA VAL A 165 22.98 -22.60 13.89
C VAL A 165 23.53 -22.28 15.26
N VAL A 166 24.74 -21.71 15.29
CA VAL A 166 25.32 -21.09 16.50
C VAL A 166 25.04 -19.57 16.40
N ASP A 167 24.23 -19.06 17.31
CA ASP A 167 23.94 -17.64 17.35
C ASP A 167 24.94 -16.91 18.25
N HIS A 168 25.94 -16.28 17.62
CA HIS A 168 26.99 -15.54 18.32
C HIS A 168 26.50 -14.26 19.02
N GLN A 169 25.28 -13.78 18.73
CA GLN A 169 24.70 -12.60 19.38
C GLN A 169 23.98 -12.95 20.70
N VAL A 170 23.73 -14.22 20.95
CA VAL A 170 23.07 -14.71 22.19
C VAL A 170 24.08 -15.48 23.03
N VAL A 171 24.40 -14.92 24.20
CA VAL A 171 25.25 -15.56 25.18
C VAL A 171 24.38 -16.08 26.32
N LEU A 172 24.50 -17.38 26.63
CA LEU A 172 23.79 -18.05 27.71
C LEU A 172 24.41 -17.72 29.07
N SER A 173 23.73 -18.07 30.15
CA SER A 173 24.19 -17.83 31.52
C SER A 173 25.50 -18.53 31.88
N ASP A 174 25.87 -19.59 31.16
CA ASP A 174 27.13 -20.34 31.28
C ASP A 174 28.29 -19.76 30.44
N GLY A 175 28.05 -18.65 29.73
CA GLY A 175 29.03 -17.99 28.86
C GLY A 175 29.15 -18.61 27.47
N GLN A 176 28.38 -19.64 27.13
CA GLN A 176 28.37 -20.24 25.80
C GLN A 176 27.44 -19.52 24.86
N HIS A 177 27.69 -19.64 23.55
CA HIS A 177 26.78 -19.16 22.52
C HIS A 177 25.59 -20.11 22.36
N LEU A 178 24.44 -19.56 21.99
CA LEU A 178 23.24 -20.35 21.76
C LEU A 178 23.38 -21.26 20.54
N HIS A 179 23.22 -22.57 20.77
CA HIS A 179 23.10 -23.59 19.73
C HIS A 179 21.63 -23.94 19.53
N ARG A 180 21.12 -23.88 18.30
CA ARG A 180 19.72 -24.21 17.96
C ARG A 180 19.61 -24.92 16.63
N HIS A 181 18.54 -25.70 16.47
CA HIS A 181 18.16 -26.24 15.17
C HIS A 181 17.73 -25.16 14.22
N GLY A 182 18.05 -25.32 12.94
CA GLY A 182 17.61 -24.41 11.88
C GLY A 182 16.08 -24.38 11.73
N ARG A 183 15.57 -23.24 11.26
CA ARG A 183 14.13 -22.96 11.16
C ARG A 183 13.69 -22.64 9.73
N PHE A 184 14.37 -23.19 8.75
CA PHE A 184 14.16 -22.91 7.34
C PHE A 184 12.70 -23.04 6.90
N HIS A 185 12.01 -24.15 7.25
CA HIS A 185 10.61 -24.36 6.90
C HIS A 185 9.68 -23.35 7.56
N ARG A 186 9.97 -22.89 8.80
CA ARG A 186 9.15 -21.87 9.50
C ARG A 186 9.21 -20.52 8.81
N PHE A 187 10.35 -20.17 8.21
CA PHE A 187 10.50 -18.95 7.47
C PHE A 187 9.52 -18.91 6.27
N PHE A 188 9.51 -19.94 5.44
CA PHE A 188 8.63 -20.04 4.28
C PHE A 188 7.15 -20.20 4.66
N GLN A 189 6.87 -20.84 5.81
CA GLN A 189 5.53 -20.88 6.38
C GLN A 189 4.99 -19.47 6.66
N TYR A 190 5.75 -18.64 7.39
CA TYR A 190 5.34 -17.28 7.71
C TYR A 190 5.26 -16.39 6.46
N LEU A 191 6.16 -16.59 5.51
CA LEU A 191 6.18 -15.84 4.26
C LEU A 191 4.92 -16.12 3.41
N SER A 192 4.50 -17.38 3.33
CA SER A 192 3.26 -17.79 2.63
C SER A 192 2.01 -17.18 3.29
N LEU A 193 1.90 -17.25 4.62
CA LEU A 193 0.79 -16.65 5.35
C LEU A 193 0.74 -15.13 5.17
N PHE A 194 1.89 -14.49 5.14
CA PHE A 194 2.00 -13.05 4.92
C PHE A 194 1.52 -12.65 3.52
N CYS A 195 1.91 -13.39 2.47
CA CYS A 195 1.42 -13.16 1.11
C CYS A 195 -0.10 -13.35 1.00
N PHE A 196 -0.65 -14.41 1.59
CA PHE A 196 -2.09 -14.62 1.67
C PHE A 196 -2.80 -13.44 2.34
N SER A 197 -2.26 -12.96 3.44
CA SER A 197 -2.84 -11.85 4.21
C SER A 197 -2.86 -10.55 3.40
N MET A 198 -1.78 -10.24 2.70
CA MET A 198 -1.70 -9.02 1.88
C MET A 198 -2.64 -9.08 0.68
N LEU A 199 -2.70 -10.21 -0.04
CA LEU A 199 -3.63 -10.39 -1.14
C LEU A 199 -5.08 -10.33 -0.66
N GLY A 200 -5.35 -10.78 0.58
CA GLY A 200 -6.66 -10.67 1.23
C GLY A 200 -7.10 -9.23 1.47
N ILE A 201 -6.18 -8.31 1.87
CA ILE A 201 -6.47 -6.87 1.95
C ILE A 201 -6.86 -6.32 0.57
N VAL A 202 -6.11 -6.70 -0.46
CA VAL A 202 -6.28 -6.14 -1.80
C VAL A 202 -7.59 -6.58 -2.45
N ILE A 203 -8.03 -7.84 -2.25
CA ILE A 203 -9.25 -8.38 -2.88
C ILE A 203 -10.52 -8.08 -2.08
N ALA A 204 -10.39 -7.67 -0.82
CA ALA A 204 -11.51 -7.49 0.09
C ALA A 204 -12.60 -6.58 -0.51
N GLY A 205 -13.82 -7.06 -0.51
CA GLY A 205 -15.00 -6.32 -0.98
C GLY A 205 -15.68 -5.47 0.10
N ASN A 206 -15.22 -5.57 1.35
CA ASN A 206 -15.76 -4.81 2.46
C ASN A 206 -14.69 -4.46 3.51
N VAL A 207 -14.96 -3.42 4.31
CA VAL A 207 -14.02 -2.88 5.30
C VAL A 207 -13.74 -3.88 6.43
N ALA A 208 -14.73 -4.70 6.82
CA ALA A 208 -14.55 -5.70 7.88
C ALA A 208 -13.55 -6.78 7.43
N MET A 209 -13.65 -7.25 6.19
CA MET A 209 -12.68 -8.18 5.61
C MET A 209 -11.29 -7.55 5.49
N VAL A 210 -11.20 -6.28 5.07
CA VAL A 210 -9.93 -5.53 5.09
C VAL A 210 -9.33 -5.57 6.49
N PHE A 211 -10.12 -5.27 7.54
CA PHE A 211 -9.63 -5.23 8.92
C PHE A 211 -9.11 -6.58 9.40
N VAL A 212 -9.79 -7.70 9.09
CA VAL A 212 -9.33 -9.04 9.44
C VAL A 212 -7.96 -9.33 8.83
N PHE A 213 -7.76 -9.07 7.54
CA PHE A 213 -6.47 -9.27 6.88
C PHE A 213 -5.42 -8.24 7.29
N TRP A 214 -5.83 -7.04 7.66
CA TRP A 214 -4.99 -6.00 8.23
C TRP A 214 -4.33 -6.45 9.53
N GLU A 215 -5.13 -7.07 10.39
CA GLU A 215 -4.67 -7.67 11.62
C GLU A 215 -3.74 -8.87 11.37
N LEU A 216 -4.10 -9.72 10.41
CA LEU A 216 -3.31 -10.89 10.05
C LEU A 216 -1.93 -10.50 9.48
N VAL A 217 -1.85 -9.46 8.65
CA VAL A 217 -0.57 -8.86 8.20
C VAL A 217 0.27 -8.39 9.40
N GLY A 218 -0.38 -7.78 10.41
CA GLY A 218 0.27 -7.37 11.65
C GLY A 218 0.89 -8.54 12.42
N ILE A 219 0.16 -9.63 12.58
CA ILE A 219 0.64 -10.86 13.25
C ILE A 219 1.77 -11.51 12.43
N CYS A 220 1.64 -11.61 11.12
CA CYS A 220 2.69 -12.15 10.26
C CYS A 220 3.99 -11.35 10.35
N SER A 221 3.88 -10.01 10.38
CA SER A 221 5.04 -9.14 10.55
C SER A 221 5.71 -9.34 11.90
N TYR A 222 4.95 -9.56 12.98
CA TYR A 222 5.45 -9.90 14.30
C TYR A 222 6.33 -11.16 14.26
N PHE A 223 5.84 -12.24 13.63
CA PHE A 223 6.60 -13.49 13.49
C PHE A 223 7.84 -13.35 12.61
N LEU A 224 7.77 -12.55 11.56
CA LEU A 224 8.86 -12.37 10.61
C LEU A 224 9.94 -11.41 11.14
N ILE A 225 9.58 -10.32 11.81
CA ILE A 225 10.53 -9.41 12.47
C ILE A 225 11.20 -10.11 13.65
N GLY A 226 10.41 -10.83 14.46
CA GLY A 226 10.88 -11.63 15.60
C GLY A 226 11.38 -13.01 15.23
N PHE A 227 11.81 -13.27 13.99
CA PHE A 227 12.26 -14.61 13.55
C PHE A 227 13.40 -15.15 14.42
N TYR A 228 14.33 -14.27 14.81
CA TYR A 228 15.42 -14.56 15.74
C TYR A 228 15.00 -14.21 17.19
N ILE A 229 13.94 -14.85 17.68
CA ILE A 229 13.26 -14.51 18.94
C ILE A 229 14.18 -14.52 20.18
N GLU A 230 15.24 -15.30 20.15
CA GLU A 230 16.23 -15.40 21.23
C GLU A 230 17.07 -14.12 21.36
N ARG A 231 17.19 -13.35 20.28
CA ARG A 231 17.84 -12.04 20.30
C ARG A 231 16.88 -11.03 20.94
N LYS A 232 17.28 -10.45 22.06
CA LYS A 232 16.47 -9.46 22.79
C LYS A 232 16.09 -8.25 21.89
N SER A 233 17.00 -7.85 21.00
CA SER A 233 16.75 -6.77 20.02
C SER A 233 15.59 -7.13 19.07
N ALA A 234 15.61 -8.33 18.48
CA ALA A 234 14.59 -8.79 17.55
C ALA A 234 13.22 -8.98 18.23
N SER A 235 13.19 -9.55 19.43
CA SER A 235 11.96 -9.71 20.23
C SER A 235 11.35 -8.35 20.59
N ASN A 236 12.17 -7.38 21.05
CA ASN A 236 11.71 -6.03 21.34
C ASN A 236 11.23 -5.29 20.09
N ALA A 237 11.92 -5.44 18.96
CA ALA A 237 11.52 -4.85 17.69
C ALA A 237 10.16 -5.38 17.20
N ALA A 238 9.94 -6.69 17.31
CA ALA A 238 8.66 -7.31 16.97
C ALA A 238 7.52 -6.81 17.87
N ASN A 239 7.74 -6.75 19.19
CA ASN A 239 6.77 -6.20 20.14
C ASN A 239 6.45 -4.74 19.84
N LYS A 240 7.48 -3.90 19.59
CA LYS A 240 7.31 -2.49 19.24
C LYS A 240 6.51 -2.33 17.97
N ALA A 241 6.86 -3.08 16.91
CA ALA A 241 6.12 -3.03 15.64
C ALA A 241 4.65 -3.42 15.83
N PHE A 242 4.37 -4.47 16.62
CA PHE A 242 3.01 -4.91 16.87
C PHE A 242 2.19 -3.87 17.65
N ILE A 243 2.73 -3.36 18.78
CA ILE A 243 2.01 -2.43 19.66
C ILE A 243 1.77 -1.09 18.99
N VAL A 244 2.78 -0.51 18.33
CA VAL A 244 2.64 0.78 17.64
C VAL A 244 1.58 0.73 16.55
N ASN A 245 1.50 -0.38 15.80
CA ASN A 245 0.45 -0.56 14.80
C ASN A 245 -0.94 -0.64 15.44
N ARG A 246 -1.10 -1.26 16.63
CA ARG A 246 -2.39 -1.32 17.35
C ARG A 246 -2.93 0.06 17.71
N VAL A 247 -2.07 1.01 18.01
CA VAL A 247 -2.50 2.40 18.26
C VAL A 247 -3.22 2.99 17.04
N GLY A 248 -2.67 2.76 15.83
CA GLY A 248 -3.33 3.16 14.58
C GLY A 248 -4.64 2.39 14.33
N ASP A 249 -4.62 1.07 14.56
CA ASP A 249 -5.76 0.18 14.33
C ASP A 249 -6.96 0.53 15.23
N PHE A 250 -6.72 1.05 16.45
CA PHE A 250 -7.79 1.57 17.31
C PHE A 250 -8.55 2.74 16.66
N GLY A 251 -7.82 3.68 16.05
CA GLY A 251 -8.45 4.75 15.27
C GLY A 251 -9.27 4.22 14.09
N MET A 252 -8.75 3.20 13.39
CA MET A 252 -9.45 2.55 12.27
C MET A 252 -10.77 1.91 12.72
N ILE A 253 -10.82 1.28 13.90
CA ILE A 253 -12.06 0.72 14.47
C ILE A 253 -13.08 1.83 14.69
N ILE A 254 -12.69 2.98 15.25
CA ILE A 254 -13.59 4.13 15.43
C ILE A 254 -14.15 4.59 14.08
N GLY A 255 -13.30 4.72 13.06
CA GLY A 255 -13.73 5.07 11.70
C GLY A 255 -14.70 4.07 11.09
N MET A 256 -14.45 2.77 11.26
CA MET A 256 -15.35 1.69 10.83
C MET A 256 -16.70 1.76 11.56
N MET A 257 -16.70 2.00 12.86
CA MET A 257 -17.93 2.13 13.64
C MET A 257 -18.76 3.33 13.19
N ALA A 258 -18.12 4.46 12.89
CA ALA A 258 -18.79 5.64 12.36
C ALA A 258 -19.43 5.37 10.99
N LEU A 259 -18.70 4.67 10.08
CA LEU A 259 -19.25 4.24 8.79
C LEU A 259 -20.43 3.29 8.97
N TRP A 260 -20.29 2.24 9.75
CA TRP A 260 -21.35 1.25 9.92
C TRP A 260 -22.60 1.81 10.58
N ALA A 261 -22.46 2.54 11.68
CA ALA A 261 -23.59 3.12 12.40
C ALA A 261 -24.40 4.09 11.52
N SER A 262 -23.74 4.74 10.57
CA SER A 262 -24.35 5.74 9.71
C SER A 262 -24.84 5.21 8.36
N LEU A 263 -24.10 4.29 7.74
CA LEU A 263 -24.40 3.77 6.40
C LEU A 263 -25.10 2.41 6.41
N GLY A 264 -24.96 1.66 7.50
CA GLY A 264 -25.54 0.32 7.66
C GLY A 264 -24.87 -0.77 6.82
N THR A 265 -23.75 -0.46 6.14
CA THR A 265 -22.98 -1.40 5.33
C THR A 265 -21.48 -1.23 5.51
N PHE A 266 -20.72 -2.31 5.26
CA PHE A 266 -19.28 -2.29 5.11
C PHE A 266 -18.82 -2.50 3.66
N SER A 267 -19.73 -2.82 2.73
CA SER A 267 -19.40 -3.12 1.33
C SER A 267 -18.89 -1.87 0.60
N PHE A 268 -17.83 -1.99 -0.18
CA PHE A 268 -17.28 -0.89 -0.97
C PHE A 268 -18.20 -0.53 -2.14
N GLY A 269 -18.52 -1.50 -2.98
CA GLY A 269 -19.41 -1.37 -4.13
C GLY A 269 -20.82 -1.88 -3.84
N ASP A 270 -21.73 -1.56 -4.74
CA ASP A 270 -23.10 -2.04 -4.69
C ASP A 270 -23.16 -3.55 -4.87
N LEU A 271 -23.99 -4.20 -4.10
CA LEU A 271 -24.28 -5.63 -4.24
C LEU A 271 -25.61 -5.81 -4.95
N SER A 272 -25.59 -6.56 -6.05
CA SER A 272 -26.77 -6.87 -6.86
C SER A 272 -27.20 -8.35 -6.67
N ASP A 273 -28.48 -8.63 -6.89
CA ASP A 273 -29.00 -9.97 -7.01
C ASP A 273 -28.71 -10.60 -8.40
N ALA A 274 -29.20 -11.83 -8.60
CA ALA A 274 -29.02 -12.55 -9.86
C ALA A 274 -29.68 -11.85 -11.07
N ASP A 275 -30.66 -10.98 -10.83
CA ASP A 275 -31.39 -10.23 -11.83
C ASP A 275 -30.75 -8.85 -12.11
N GLY A 276 -29.61 -8.55 -11.46
CA GLY A 276 -28.89 -7.29 -11.61
C GLY A 276 -29.47 -6.11 -10.82
N LYS A 277 -30.48 -6.34 -9.98
CA LYS A 277 -31.06 -5.31 -9.11
C LYS A 277 -30.18 -5.09 -7.89
N VAL A 278 -29.86 -3.82 -7.58
CA VAL A 278 -29.11 -3.46 -6.39
C VAL A 278 -29.92 -3.78 -5.14
N VAL A 279 -29.38 -4.71 -4.33
CA VAL A 279 -29.96 -5.13 -3.05
C VAL A 279 -29.38 -4.35 -1.89
N GLU A 280 -28.09 -3.99 -1.96
CA GLU A 280 -27.38 -3.24 -0.94
C GLU A 280 -26.48 -2.20 -1.61
N ARG A 281 -26.67 -0.93 -1.25
CA ARG A 281 -25.77 0.15 -1.72
C ARG A 281 -24.48 0.12 -0.95
N GLY A 282 -23.36 0.17 -1.67
CA GLY A 282 -22.03 0.23 -1.10
C GLY A 282 -21.69 1.63 -0.54
N ILE A 283 -20.56 1.70 0.16
CA ILE A 283 -20.06 2.96 0.74
C ILE A 283 -19.83 3.99 -0.36
N PHE A 284 -19.21 3.62 -1.48
CA PHE A 284 -18.84 4.59 -2.53
C PHE A 284 -20.06 5.22 -3.21
N SER A 285 -21.11 4.45 -3.49
CA SER A 285 -22.33 4.96 -4.09
C SER A 285 -23.20 5.79 -3.13
N GLN A 286 -22.95 5.67 -1.80
CA GLN A 286 -23.63 6.49 -0.79
C GLN A 286 -22.92 7.83 -0.54
N VAL A 287 -21.60 7.92 -0.77
CA VAL A 287 -20.79 9.13 -0.52
C VAL A 287 -20.49 9.94 -1.78
N ARG A 288 -20.77 9.41 -2.98
CA ARG A 288 -20.55 10.07 -4.27
C ARG A 288 -21.84 10.12 -5.05
N ASP A 289 -22.18 11.31 -5.55
CA ASP A 289 -23.41 11.54 -6.30
C ASP A 289 -23.15 11.45 -7.82
N PRO A 290 -23.61 10.38 -8.50
CA PRO A 290 -23.43 10.26 -9.95
C PRO A 290 -24.18 11.35 -10.73
N ALA A 291 -25.25 11.93 -10.16
CA ALA A 291 -26.02 12.99 -10.80
C ALA A 291 -25.28 14.34 -10.78
N ASN A 292 -24.41 14.54 -9.78
CA ASN A 292 -23.59 15.74 -9.60
C ASN A 292 -22.10 15.43 -9.81
N ASN A 293 -21.77 14.83 -10.96
CA ASN A 293 -20.39 14.56 -11.40
C ASN A 293 -19.50 13.90 -10.32
N TYR A 294 -20.04 12.95 -9.56
CA TYR A 294 -19.38 12.26 -8.45
C TYR A 294 -18.88 13.18 -7.31
N ALA A 295 -19.51 14.34 -7.11
CA ALA A 295 -19.21 15.20 -5.98
C ALA A 295 -19.41 14.45 -4.64
N LEU A 296 -18.61 14.83 -3.65
CA LEU A 296 -18.72 14.26 -2.30
C LEU A 296 -20.06 14.68 -1.69
N LEU A 297 -20.79 13.70 -1.19
CA LEU A 297 -22.10 13.87 -0.57
C LEU A 297 -22.06 13.37 0.86
N THR A 298 -22.60 14.15 1.80
CA THR A 298 -22.86 13.62 3.15
C THR A 298 -24.03 12.63 3.08
N PRO A 299 -23.82 11.34 3.40
CA PRO A 299 -24.85 10.32 3.25
C PRO A 299 -26.09 10.58 4.10
N PRO A 300 -27.30 10.22 3.63
CA PRO A 300 -28.54 10.39 4.40
C PRO A 300 -28.49 9.77 5.80
N GLY A 301 -27.84 8.62 5.95
CA GLY A 301 -27.68 7.96 7.24
C GLY A 301 -26.82 8.76 8.23
N MET A 302 -25.77 9.45 7.76
CA MET A 302 -24.95 10.35 8.59
C MET A 302 -25.74 11.60 9.00
N VAL A 303 -26.51 12.18 8.08
CA VAL A 303 -27.37 13.32 8.36
C VAL A 303 -28.40 12.96 9.43
N ARG A 304 -29.07 11.81 9.24
CA ARG A 304 -30.07 11.29 10.19
C ARG A 304 -29.49 11.02 11.59
N ALA A 305 -28.31 10.43 11.65
CA ALA A 305 -27.63 10.15 12.92
C ALA A 305 -27.25 11.45 13.65
N ALA A 306 -26.77 12.45 12.93
CA ALA A 306 -26.41 13.75 13.50
C ALA A 306 -27.63 14.60 13.89
N ALA A 307 -28.75 14.43 13.19
CA ALA A 307 -30.02 15.11 13.47
C ALA A 307 -30.96 14.28 14.39
N SER A 308 -30.39 13.40 15.21
CA SER A 308 -31.17 12.46 16.06
C SER A 308 -32.26 13.12 16.91
N ASP A 309 -32.01 14.31 17.45
CA ASP A 309 -32.97 15.05 18.24
C ASP A 309 -34.16 15.54 17.41
N HIS A 310 -33.92 16.02 16.19
CA HIS A 310 -34.97 16.41 15.25
C HIS A 310 -35.77 15.18 14.81
N VAL A 311 -35.11 14.08 14.49
CA VAL A 311 -35.77 12.80 14.17
C VAL A 311 -36.66 12.33 15.33
N ALA A 312 -36.14 12.39 16.55
CA ALA A 312 -36.91 12.00 17.74
C ALA A 312 -38.09 12.93 18.03
N SER A 313 -38.01 14.22 17.66
CA SER A 313 -39.17 15.14 17.80
C SER A 313 -40.27 14.78 16.80
N ILE A 314 -39.93 14.60 15.52
CA ILE A 314 -40.89 14.21 14.48
C ILE A 314 -41.59 12.89 14.83
N VAL A 315 -40.84 11.89 15.26
CA VAL A 315 -41.42 10.59 15.66
C VAL A 315 -42.42 10.77 16.83
N ARG A 316 -42.04 11.52 17.86
CA ARG A 316 -42.93 11.79 19.01
C ARG A 316 -44.19 12.56 18.63
N ASP A 317 -44.07 13.55 17.74
CA ASP A 317 -45.20 14.37 17.29
C ASP A 317 -46.20 13.51 16.50
N HIS A 318 -45.70 12.62 15.62
CA HIS A 318 -46.56 11.69 14.90
C HIS A 318 -47.19 10.61 15.80
N GLU A 319 -46.43 10.07 16.76
CA GLU A 319 -46.96 9.13 17.75
C GLU A 319 -48.04 9.78 18.61
N GLY A 320 -47.82 11.03 19.05
CA GLY A 320 -48.79 11.81 19.83
C GLY A 320 -50.08 12.15 19.05
N ALA A 321 -49.96 12.30 17.73
CA ALA A 321 -51.09 12.52 16.82
C ALA A 321 -51.80 11.23 16.38
N GLY A 322 -51.28 10.05 16.74
CA GLY A 322 -51.82 8.76 16.32
C GLY A 322 -51.57 8.41 14.83
N HIS A 323 -50.62 9.06 14.20
CA HIS A 323 -50.21 8.79 12.79
C HIS A 323 -49.45 7.47 12.69
N LYS A 324 -49.37 6.92 11.47
CA LYS A 324 -48.59 5.71 11.21
C LYS A 324 -47.08 6.01 11.21
N PRO A 325 -46.23 5.07 11.62
CA PRO A 325 -44.77 5.24 11.58
C PRO A 325 -44.21 5.63 10.20
N ILE A 326 -44.93 5.26 9.12
CA ILE A 326 -44.52 5.60 7.73
C ILE A 326 -44.68 7.10 7.47
N ASP A 327 -45.61 7.78 8.10
CA ASP A 327 -45.85 9.22 7.90
C ASP A 327 -44.69 10.03 8.52
N ALA A 328 -44.23 9.64 9.71
CA ALA A 328 -43.02 10.19 10.31
C ALA A 328 -41.76 9.95 9.45
N GLU A 329 -41.62 8.74 8.87
CA GLU A 329 -40.48 8.43 8.00
C GLU A 329 -40.50 9.25 6.70
N MET A 330 -41.68 9.49 6.12
CA MET A 330 -41.80 10.36 4.92
C MET A 330 -41.41 11.82 5.24
N GLU A 331 -41.81 12.34 6.40
CA GLU A 331 -41.42 13.68 6.86
C GLU A 331 -39.92 13.78 7.09
N ILE A 332 -39.33 12.80 7.79
CA ILE A 332 -37.86 12.71 7.98
C ILE A 332 -37.15 12.72 6.63
N GLN A 333 -37.60 11.91 5.67
CA GLN A 333 -36.98 11.86 4.33
C GLN A 333 -37.05 13.20 3.59
N SER A 334 -38.13 13.96 3.74
CA SER A 334 -38.28 15.30 3.12
C SER A 334 -37.35 16.34 3.74
N GLU A 335 -37.06 16.23 5.06
CA GLU A 335 -36.21 17.17 5.80
C GLU A 335 -34.70 16.88 5.63
N LEU A 336 -34.31 15.68 5.20
CA LEU A 336 -32.89 15.29 5.08
C LEU A 336 -32.05 16.22 4.23
N SER A 337 -32.62 16.77 3.14
CA SER A 337 -31.92 17.72 2.26
C SER A 337 -31.68 19.05 2.97
N GLY A 338 -32.66 19.53 3.75
CA GLY A 338 -32.54 20.75 4.55
C GLY A 338 -31.46 20.61 5.64
N TRP A 339 -31.50 19.52 6.41
CA TRP A 339 -30.49 19.26 7.44
C TRP A 339 -29.08 19.08 6.86
N ARG A 340 -28.96 18.41 5.69
CA ARG A 340 -27.67 18.29 4.98
C ARG A 340 -27.11 19.67 4.62
N ASN A 341 -27.92 20.57 4.08
CA ASN A 341 -27.52 21.93 3.73
C ASN A 341 -27.11 22.78 4.94
N GLN A 342 -27.61 22.43 6.13
CA GLN A 342 -27.18 22.99 7.41
C GLN A 342 -25.89 22.37 7.97
N GLY A 343 -25.30 21.37 7.28
CA GLY A 343 -24.04 20.73 7.65
C GLY A 343 -24.17 19.54 8.59
N TYR A 344 -25.39 19.05 8.87
CA TYR A 344 -25.57 17.85 9.69
C TYR A 344 -24.90 16.64 9.06
N GLY A 345 -24.20 15.87 9.88
CA GLY A 345 -23.55 14.63 9.48
C GLY A 345 -22.16 14.79 8.83
N TYR A 346 -21.78 15.99 8.41
CA TYR A 346 -20.48 16.21 7.77
C TYR A 346 -19.29 15.80 8.66
N TRP A 347 -19.31 16.18 9.94
CA TRP A 347 -18.25 15.82 10.88
C TRP A 347 -18.16 14.32 11.18
N LEU A 348 -19.26 13.57 11.02
CA LEU A 348 -19.20 12.11 11.09
C LEU A 348 -18.41 11.51 9.92
N LEU A 349 -18.54 12.10 8.73
CA LEU A 349 -17.75 11.73 7.56
C LEU A 349 -16.25 12.04 7.77
N VAL A 350 -15.95 13.21 8.36
CA VAL A 350 -14.57 13.58 8.71
C VAL A 350 -13.98 12.61 9.75
N ILE A 351 -14.74 12.31 10.83
CA ILE A 351 -14.31 11.35 11.86
C ILE A 351 -14.07 9.96 11.26
N ALA A 352 -14.97 9.50 10.39
CA ALA A 352 -14.81 8.23 9.69
C ALA A 352 -13.52 8.22 8.85
N GLY A 353 -13.28 9.28 8.07
CA GLY A 353 -12.09 9.39 7.23
C GLY A 353 -10.79 9.45 8.04
N VAL A 354 -10.71 10.30 9.07
CA VAL A 354 -9.54 10.40 9.96
C VAL A 354 -9.32 9.08 10.69
N GLY A 355 -10.38 8.43 11.17
CA GLY A 355 -10.27 7.13 11.84
C GLY A 355 -9.66 6.05 10.93
N ILE A 356 -10.15 5.90 9.70
CA ILE A 356 -9.55 4.98 8.72
C ILE A 356 -8.09 5.35 8.44
N PHE A 357 -7.78 6.65 8.29
CA PHE A 357 -6.41 7.11 8.06
C PHE A 357 -5.48 6.82 9.25
N CYS A 358 -5.96 6.83 10.49
CA CYS A 358 -5.15 6.44 11.65
C CYS A 358 -4.58 5.01 11.52
N GLY A 359 -5.37 4.05 11.03
CA GLY A 359 -4.85 2.72 10.70
C GLY A 359 -3.75 2.78 9.64
N CYS A 360 -3.94 3.60 8.62
CA CYS A 360 -2.94 3.81 7.56
C CYS A 360 -1.64 4.42 8.10
N VAL A 361 -1.73 5.37 9.06
CA VAL A 361 -0.58 5.98 9.75
C VAL A 361 0.27 4.92 10.46
N GLY A 362 -0.36 3.96 11.13
CA GLY A 362 0.33 2.85 11.80
C GLY A 362 1.10 1.98 10.81
N LYS A 363 0.39 1.35 9.86
CA LYS A 363 1.01 0.39 8.91
C LYS A 363 2.01 1.03 7.96
N SER A 364 1.75 2.24 7.45
CA SER A 364 2.67 2.96 6.56
C SER A 364 3.71 3.80 7.30
N ALA A 365 3.88 3.56 8.60
CA ALA A 365 4.90 4.23 9.42
C ALA A 365 4.94 5.76 9.20
N GLN A 366 3.77 6.40 9.23
CA GLN A 366 3.68 7.86 9.16
C GLN A 366 3.88 8.48 10.54
N PHE A 367 4.33 9.73 10.58
CA PHE A 367 4.42 10.49 11.81
C PHE A 367 3.03 10.56 12.51
N PRO A 368 2.96 10.32 13.83
CA PRO A 368 4.04 10.03 14.78
C PRO A 368 4.37 8.53 14.96
N LEU A 369 3.67 7.62 14.27
CA LEU A 369 3.79 6.15 14.46
C LEU A 369 4.90 5.49 13.61
N HIS A 370 5.89 6.25 13.13
CA HIS A 370 6.97 5.75 12.24
C HIS A 370 8.08 4.97 12.95
N VAL A 371 8.15 5.04 14.27
CA VAL A 371 9.30 4.60 15.10
C VAL A 371 9.54 3.09 15.11
N TRP A 372 8.60 2.27 14.66
CA TRP A 372 8.74 0.82 14.62
C TRP A 372 9.53 0.32 13.39
N LEU A 373 9.45 1.06 12.27
CA LEU A 373 9.95 0.59 10.98
C LEU A 373 11.48 0.42 10.96
N PRO A 374 12.31 1.36 11.47
CA PRO A 374 13.75 1.18 11.51
C PRO A 374 14.20 0.04 12.41
N ASP A 375 13.50 -0.26 13.50
CA ASP A 375 13.81 -1.37 14.40
C ASP A 375 13.39 -2.72 13.79
N ALA A 376 12.41 -2.74 12.89
CA ALA A 376 12.03 -3.95 12.14
C ALA A 376 13.16 -4.53 11.29
N MET A 377 14.29 -3.82 11.13
CA MET A 377 15.50 -4.29 10.44
C MET A 377 16.21 -5.45 11.15
N GLU A 378 15.83 -5.81 12.37
CA GLU A 378 16.33 -6.98 13.11
C GLU A 378 15.93 -8.32 12.47
N GLY A 379 14.85 -8.34 11.70
CA GLY A 379 14.42 -9.51 10.93
C GLY A 379 15.34 -9.84 9.75
N PRO A 380 15.24 -11.09 9.19
CA PRO A 380 15.98 -11.47 8.00
C PRO A 380 15.72 -10.52 6.82
N THR A 381 16.74 -10.24 6.00
CA THR A 381 16.61 -9.22 4.93
C THR A 381 15.53 -9.52 3.88
N PRO A 382 15.23 -10.77 3.47
CA PRO A 382 14.08 -11.03 2.59
C PRO A 382 12.74 -10.56 3.18
N VAL A 383 12.60 -10.59 4.51
CA VAL A 383 11.44 -10.00 5.22
C VAL A 383 11.43 -8.49 5.05
N SER A 384 12.58 -7.84 5.27
CA SER A 384 12.68 -6.39 5.07
C SER A 384 12.32 -6.00 3.63
N ALA A 385 12.78 -6.77 2.64
CA ALA A 385 12.40 -6.54 1.24
C ALA A 385 10.88 -6.63 1.03
N LEU A 386 10.21 -7.64 1.60
CA LEU A 386 8.77 -7.85 1.43
C LEU A 386 7.94 -6.82 2.19
N VAL A 387 8.22 -6.63 3.49
CA VAL A 387 7.48 -5.73 4.38
C VAL A 387 7.55 -4.28 3.92
N HIS A 388 8.75 -3.83 3.45
CA HIS A 388 9.02 -2.42 3.19
C HIS A 388 8.82 -2.01 1.72
N SER A 389 8.49 -2.93 0.81
CA SER A 389 8.28 -2.59 -0.60
C SER A 389 6.81 -2.67 -1.04
N ALA A 390 6.27 -3.89 -1.09
CA ALA A 390 5.02 -4.17 -1.79
C ALA A 390 3.86 -4.59 -0.87
N THR A 391 4.09 -4.73 0.46
CA THR A 391 3.12 -5.36 1.35
C THR A 391 2.72 -4.49 2.54
N MET A 392 3.19 -4.75 3.75
CA MET A 392 2.66 -4.13 4.97
C MET A 392 2.64 -2.60 4.92
N VAL A 393 3.77 -1.97 4.57
CA VAL A 393 3.82 -0.50 4.52
C VAL A 393 3.08 0.07 3.31
N ALA A 394 3.00 -0.69 2.22
CA ALA A 394 2.20 -0.37 1.05
C ALA A 394 0.70 -0.48 1.33
N ALA A 395 0.28 -1.37 2.26
CA ALA A 395 -1.13 -1.56 2.60
C ALA A 395 -1.80 -0.29 3.12
N GLY A 396 -1.11 0.55 3.92
CA GLY A 396 -1.69 1.81 4.40
C GLY A 396 -1.85 2.84 3.28
N VAL A 397 -0.89 2.95 2.36
CA VAL A 397 -1.03 3.81 1.17
C VAL A 397 -2.13 3.30 0.26
N TYR A 398 -2.18 1.99 0.01
CA TYR A 398 -3.24 1.33 -0.75
C TYR A 398 -4.61 1.62 -0.14
N LEU A 399 -4.76 1.48 1.18
CA LEU A 399 -6.04 1.73 1.86
C LEU A 399 -6.43 3.21 1.80
N THR A 400 -5.47 4.13 1.94
CA THR A 400 -5.71 5.57 1.75
C THR A 400 -6.19 5.86 0.33
N GLY A 401 -5.59 5.24 -0.69
CA GLY A 401 -6.04 5.33 -2.07
C GLY A 401 -7.41 4.67 -2.32
N ARG A 402 -7.71 3.56 -1.65
CA ARG A 402 -9.00 2.85 -1.73
C ARG A 402 -10.12 3.66 -1.10
N PHE A 403 -9.86 4.32 0.02
CA PHE A 403 -10.82 5.18 0.71
C PHE A 403 -10.84 6.63 0.22
N TYR A 404 -10.01 6.97 -0.78
CA TYR A 404 -9.97 8.31 -1.36
C TYR A 404 -11.35 8.88 -1.72
N PRO A 405 -12.29 8.09 -2.30
CA PRO A 405 -13.65 8.56 -2.57
C PRO A 405 -14.45 8.98 -1.34
N VAL A 406 -14.09 8.51 -0.14
CA VAL A 406 -14.80 8.79 1.12
C VAL A 406 -14.21 10.00 1.85
N PHE A 407 -12.98 10.38 1.53
CA PHE A 407 -12.26 11.42 2.27
C PHE A 407 -12.78 12.82 1.95
N ALA A 408 -13.16 13.54 3.01
CA ALA A 408 -13.46 14.96 2.96
C ALA A 408 -12.17 15.78 2.77
N PRO A 409 -12.24 17.02 2.27
CA PRO A 409 -11.07 17.89 2.05
C PRO A 409 -10.21 18.05 3.30
N GLU A 410 -10.79 18.15 4.48
CA GLU A 410 -10.06 18.27 5.75
C GLU A 410 -9.26 17.01 6.06
N VAL A 411 -9.82 15.83 5.75
CA VAL A 411 -9.11 14.56 5.90
C VAL A 411 -7.91 14.51 4.95
N LEU A 412 -8.08 14.90 3.70
CA LEU A 412 -7.00 14.97 2.71
C LEU A 412 -5.90 15.94 3.16
N LEU A 413 -6.27 17.07 3.77
CA LEU A 413 -5.30 18.02 4.31
C LEU A 413 -4.50 17.39 5.47
N VAL A 414 -5.14 16.63 6.37
CA VAL A 414 -4.45 15.86 7.42
C VAL A 414 -3.49 14.84 6.82
N VAL A 415 -3.91 14.12 5.76
CA VAL A 415 -3.07 13.17 5.02
C VAL A 415 -1.85 13.86 4.42
N ALA A 416 -2.04 15.05 3.80
CA ALA A 416 -0.96 15.85 3.20
C ALA A 416 0.09 16.28 4.24
N TYR A 417 -0.35 16.81 5.39
CA TYR A 417 0.56 17.23 6.46
C TYR A 417 1.30 16.04 7.09
N ALA A 418 0.59 14.94 7.38
CA ALA A 418 1.24 13.72 7.89
C ALA A 418 2.30 13.22 6.90
N GLY A 419 2.00 13.22 5.60
CA GLY A 419 2.93 12.85 4.55
C GLY A 419 4.14 13.78 4.47
N ALA A 420 3.93 15.10 4.45
CA ALA A 420 5.01 16.10 4.37
C ALA A 420 5.97 16.03 5.58
N ILE A 421 5.43 15.96 6.79
CA ILE A 421 6.24 15.83 8.02
C ILE A 421 7.05 14.53 7.98
N THR A 422 6.41 13.42 7.65
CA THR A 422 7.06 12.10 7.57
C THR A 422 8.19 12.10 6.55
N LEU A 423 7.94 12.65 5.37
CA LEU A 423 8.88 12.76 4.28
C LEU A 423 10.17 13.45 4.71
N VAL A 424 10.06 14.67 5.26
CA VAL A 424 11.22 15.51 5.63
C VAL A 424 11.96 14.90 6.83
N LEU A 425 11.22 14.47 7.86
CA LEU A 425 11.79 13.88 9.07
C LEU A 425 12.61 12.62 8.74
N ALA A 426 12.05 11.71 7.95
CA ALA A 426 12.74 10.48 7.62
C ALA A 426 13.93 10.70 6.68
N ALA A 427 13.81 11.63 5.71
CA ALA A 427 14.92 11.96 4.82
C ALA A 427 16.11 12.52 5.56
N THR A 428 15.91 13.42 6.52
CA THR A 428 16.99 14.01 7.34
C THR A 428 17.68 12.95 8.21
N ILE A 429 16.95 12.00 8.79
CA ILE A 429 17.55 10.91 9.56
C ILE A 429 18.37 9.97 8.64
N ALA A 430 17.87 9.66 7.44
CA ALA A 430 18.57 8.82 6.48
C ALA A 430 19.95 9.37 6.07
N VAL A 431 20.12 10.71 6.08
CA VAL A 431 21.40 11.38 5.77
C VAL A 431 22.53 10.97 6.73
N VAL A 432 22.22 10.79 8.01
CA VAL A 432 23.24 10.55 9.07
C VAL A 432 23.39 9.07 9.46
N ALA A 433 22.42 8.23 9.13
CA ALA A 433 22.45 6.81 9.48
C ALA A 433 23.65 6.08 8.84
N THR A 434 24.28 5.16 9.58
CA THR A 434 25.48 4.40 9.15
C THR A 434 25.17 2.94 8.78
N ASP A 435 24.13 2.36 9.36
CA ASP A 435 23.64 1.03 9.01
C ASP A 435 22.90 1.03 7.68
N ILE A 436 23.32 0.19 6.71
CA ILE A 436 22.77 0.10 5.37
C ILE A 436 21.26 -0.20 5.36
N LYS A 437 20.78 -1.10 6.25
CA LYS A 437 19.35 -1.44 6.36
C LYS A 437 18.55 -0.28 6.96
N ARG A 438 19.10 0.41 7.96
CA ARG A 438 18.45 1.58 8.59
C ARG A 438 18.33 2.76 7.63
N VAL A 439 19.34 3.03 6.79
CA VAL A 439 19.23 4.04 5.73
C VAL A 439 18.07 3.72 4.80
N LEU A 440 17.98 2.45 4.34
CA LEU A 440 16.90 2.00 3.46
C LEU A 440 15.52 2.04 4.16
N ALA A 441 15.46 1.77 5.47
CA ALA A 441 14.24 1.88 6.26
C ALA A 441 13.73 3.32 6.33
N TYR A 442 14.57 4.27 6.74
CA TYR A 442 14.20 5.70 6.75
C TYR A 442 13.91 6.23 5.35
N SER A 443 14.63 5.75 4.34
CA SER A 443 14.30 6.02 2.95
C SER A 443 12.91 5.49 2.57
N THR A 444 12.47 4.35 3.10
CA THR A 444 11.11 3.82 2.88
C THR A 444 10.07 4.72 3.55
N VAL A 445 10.26 5.09 4.82
CA VAL A 445 9.38 6.04 5.54
C VAL A 445 9.23 7.34 4.76
N SER A 446 10.33 7.88 4.24
CA SER A 446 10.33 9.10 3.42
C SER A 446 9.51 8.94 2.13
N GLN A 447 9.69 7.82 1.38
CA GLN A 447 8.92 7.59 0.15
C GLN A 447 7.42 7.36 0.42
N LEU A 448 7.06 6.70 1.52
CA LEU A 448 5.67 6.57 1.95
C LEU A 448 5.07 7.94 2.30
N GLY A 449 5.87 8.84 2.90
CA GLY A 449 5.50 10.25 3.09
C GLY A 449 5.19 10.96 1.78
N TYR A 450 5.98 10.71 0.70
CA TYR A 450 5.69 11.22 -0.65
C TYR A 450 4.32 10.78 -1.17
N MET A 451 4.00 9.49 -1.01
CA MET A 451 2.72 8.93 -1.48
C MET A 451 1.53 9.52 -0.71
N MET A 452 1.67 9.65 0.62
CA MET A 452 0.63 10.30 1.44
C MET A 452 0.47 11.77 1.09
N LEU A 453 1.58 12.49 0.89
CA LEU A 453 1.54 13.88 0.42
C LEU A 453 0.80 13.98 -0.92
N ALA A 454 1.14 13.13 -1.90
CA ALA A 454 0.48 13.12 -3.20
C ALA A 454 -1.02 12.90 -3.08
N LEU A 455 -1.45 11.89 -2.32
CA LEU A 455 -2.87 11.62 -2.08
C LEU A 455 -3.57 12.80 -1.40
N GLY A 456 -2.92 13.39 -0.38
CA GLY A 456 -3.48 14.52 0.37
C GLY A 456 -3.66 15.81 -0.44
N VAL A 457 -2.83 16.04 -1.47
CA VAL A 457 -2.95 17.21 -2.37
C VAL A 457 -3.77 16.91 -3.64
N GLY A 458 -4.51 15.81 -3.67
CA GLY A 458 -5.41 15.47 -4.79
C GLY A 458 -4.76 14.63 -5.90
N GLY A 459 -3.49 14.24 -5.78
CA GLY A 459 -2.76 13.47 -6.77
C GLY A 459 -2.91 11.95 -6.59
N TRP A 460 -4.11 11.40 -6.73
CA TRP A 460 -4.36 9.97 -6.54
C TRP A 460 -3.52 9.10 -7.49
N VAL A 461 -3.53 9.41 -8.78
CA VAL A 461 -2.74 8.69 -9.80
C VAL A 461 -1.25 8.77 -9.49
N ALA A 462 -0.73 9.98 -9.21
CA ALA A 462 0.68 10.17 -8.88
C ALA A 462 1.10 9.36 -7.64
N GLY A 463 0.27 9.33 -6.59
CA GLY A 463 0.51 8.56 -5.37
C GLY A 463 0.50 7.06 -5.61
N MET A 464 -0.51 6.53 -6.32
CA MET A 464 -0.63 5.10 -6.63
C MET A 464 0.44 4.65 -7.64
N PHE A 465 0.75 5.46 -8.63
CA PHE A 465 1.84 5.18 -9.56
C PHE A 465 3.20 5.11 -8.85
N HIS A 466 3.44 6.04 -7.91
CA HIS A 466 4.65 5.98 -7.10
C HIS A 466 4.69 4.74 -6.19
N LEU A 467 3.55 4.27 -5.68
CA LEU A 467 3.46 3.02 -4.93
C LEU A 467 3.95 1.82 -5.76
N ILE A 468 3.53 1.74 -7.03
CA ILE A 468 3.92 0.64 -7.93
C ILE A 468 5.43 0.72 -8.23
N THR A 469 5.95 1.86 -8.65
CA THR A 469 7.38 2.02 -8.96
C THR A 469 8.25 1.79 -7.73
N HIS A 470 7.83 2.31 -6.56
CA HIS A 470 8.48 2.12 -5.27
C HIS A 470 8.64 0.65 -4.91
N ALA A 471 7.61 -0.16 -5.12
CA ALA A 471 7.66 -1.56 -4.78
C ALA A 471 8.81 -2.30 -5.49
N PHE A 472 9.10 -1.99 -6.75
CA PHE A 472 10.19 -2.60 -7.51
C PHE A 472 11.57 -2.13 -7.04
N PHE A 473 11.81 -0.82 -7.00
CA PHE A 473 13.16 -0.36 -6.63
C PHE A 473 13.47 -0.58 -5.15
N LYS A 474 12.48 -0.61 -4.26
CA LYS A 474 12.72 -0.89 -2.83
C LYS A 474 13.01 -2.37 -2.57
N SER A 475 12.27 -3.28 -3.19
CA SER A 475 12.60 -4.70 -3.11
C SER A 475 14.02 -4.96 -3.60
N LEU A 476 14.39 -4.36 -4.73
CA LEU A 476 15.74 -4.43 -5.28
C LEU A 476 16.79 -3.94 -4.28
N LEU A 477 16.63 -2.73 -3.74
CA LEU A 477 17.59 -2.11 -2.82
C LEU A 477 17.77 -2.94 -1.54
N PHE A 478 16.67 -3.44 -0.95
CA PHE A 478 16.76 -4.29 0.24
C PHE A 478 17.42 -5.63 -0.05
N MET A 479 17.09 -6.29 -1.15
CA MET A 479 17.75 -7.57 -1.50
C MET A 479 19.22 -7.37 -1.83
N CYS A 480 19.61 -6.27 -2.51
CA CYS A 480 21.02 -5.93 -2.70
C CYS A 480 21.74 -5.72 -1.36
N SER A 481 21.12 -5.01 -0.41
CA SER A 481 21.70 -4.84 0.93
C SER A 481 21.85 -6.18 1.65
N GLY A 482 20.89 -7.10 1.49
CA GLY A 482 20.99 -8.45 2.02
C GLY A 482 22.15 -9.24 1.43
N SER A 483 22.38 -9.14 0.13
CA SER A 483 23.54 -9.76 -0.54
C SER A 483 24.86 -9.21 0.00
N VAL A 484 24.95 -7.89 0.22
CA VAL A 484 26.12 -7.26 0.83
C VAL A 484 26.34 -7.78 2.26
N ILE A 485 25.31 -7.77 3.09
CA ILE A 485 25.40 -8.22 4.50
C ILE A 485 25.77 -9.71 4.58
N HIS A 486 25.19 -10.53 3.73
CA HIS A 486 25.51 -11.97 3.66
C HIS A 486 26.97 -12.22 3.33
N ALA A 487 27.58 -11.40 2.44
CA ALA A 487 28.97 -11.54 2.03
C ALA A 487 29.96 -10.87 2.99
N THR A 488 29.56 -9.82 3.71
CA THR A 488 30.47 -9.02 4.57
C THR A 488 30.26 -9.26 6.05
N HIS A 489 29.17 -9.90 6.44
CA HIS A 489 28.76 -10.15 7.84
C HIS A 489 28.67 -8.88 8.70
N THR A 490 28.54 -7.69 8.06
CA THR A 490 28.34 -6.41 8.75
C THR A 490 27.27 -5.57 8.08
N ASN A 491 26.54 -4.78 8.89
CA ASN A 491 25.57 -3.78 8.40
C ASN A 491 26.20 -2.38 8.27
N GLU A 492 27.37 -2.14 8.89
CA GLU A 492 27.97 -0.81 9.01
C GLU A 492 28.71 -0.40 7.73
N MET A 493 28.17 0.56 6.99
CA MET A 493 28.77 1.09 5.75
C MET A 493 30.19 1.68 5.95
N PRO A 494 30.53 2.32 7.09
CA PRO A 494 31.90 2.80 7.34
C PRO A 494 32.96 1.70 7.34
N MET A 495 32.61 0.43 7.57
CA MET A 495 33.53 -0.69 7.50
C MET A 495 33.68 -1.28 6.10
N MET A 496 32.83 -0.88 5.16
CA MET A 496 32.81 -1.36 3.77
C MET A 496 33.70 -0.48 2.87
N GLY A 497 33.67 -0.72 1.58
CA GLY A 497 34.33 0.07 0.52
C GLY A 497 34.90 -0.81 -0.58
N GLY A 498 34.90 -0.33 -1.81
CA GLY A 498 35.49 -1.04 -2.96
C GLY A 498 34.75 -2.32 -3.38
N LEU A 499 33.62 -2.66 -2.79
CA LEU A 499 32.92 -3.94 -2.99
C LEU A 499 32.45 -4.17 -4.43
N ARG A 500 32.37 -3.14 -5.29
CA ARG A 500 32.00 -3.27 -6.72
C ARG A 500 32.86 -4.26 -7.51
N HIS A 501 34.10 -4.46 -7.09
CA HIS A 501 35.03 -5.38 -7.75
C HIS A 501 34.80 -6.83 -7.34
N LYS A 502 34.32 -7.06 -6.13
CA LYS A 502 33.99 -8.38 -5.57
C LYS A 502 32.56 -8.82 -5.87
N MET A 503 31.63 -7.85 -5.96
CA MET A 503 30.20 -8.08 -6.11
C MET A 503 29.60 -7.22 -7.25
N PRO A 504 30.03 -7.42 -8.52
CA PRO A 504 29.62 -6.55 -9.62
C PRO A 504 28.11 -6.59 -9.90
N TRP A 505 27.49 -7.76 -9.90
CA TRP A 505 26.03 -7.87 -10.13
C TRP A 505 25.23 -7.13 -9.06
N THR A 506 25.58 -7.36 -7.79
CA THR A 506 24.93 -6.68 -6.67
C THR A 506 25.17 -5.17 -6.72
N ALA A 507 26.39 -4.72 -7.04
CA ALA A 507 26.75 -3.30 -7.08
C ALA A 507 25.99 -2.53 -8.17
N TYR A 508 25.92 -3.07 -9.40
CA TYR A 508 25.27 -2.38 -10.50
C TYR A 508 23.74 -2.46 -10.44
N THR A 509 23.15 -3.56 -9.97
CA THR A 509 21.71 -3.64 -9.74
C THR A 509 21.28 -2.70 -8.61
N MET A 510 22.10 -2.54 -7.55
CA MET A 510 21.85 -1.54 -6.52
C MET A 510 21.97 -0.11 -7.04
N LEU A 511 22.90 0.16 -7.97
CA LEU A 511 23.00 1.47 -8.63
C LEU A 511 21.73 1.78 -9.44
N VAL A 512 21.20 0.80 -10.19
CA VAL A 512 19.90 0.95 -10.87
C VAL A 512 18.79 1.31 -9.88
N GLY A 513 18.73 0.64 -8.75
CA GLY A 513 17.77 0.96 -7.68
C GLY A 513 17.97 2.38 -7.11
N CYS A 514 19.22 2.82 -6.93
CA CYS A 514 19.54 4.18 -6.48
C CYS A 514 19.11 5.22 -7.54
N LEU A 515 19.38 4.98 -8.81
CA LEU A 515 18.97 5.87 -9.89
C LEU A 515 17.44 5.93 -10.03
N ALA A 516 16.76 4.79 -9.85
CA ALA A 516 15.30 4.75 -9.87
C ALA A 516 14.69 5.56 -8.72
N ILE A 517 15.14 5.35 -7.47
CA ILE A 517 14.55 6.04 -6.32
C ILE A 517 14.81 7.55 -6.31
N ILE A 518 15.94 8.03 -6.83
CA ILE A 518 16.22 9.48 -6.94
C ILE A 518 15.42 10.14 -8.06
N GLY A 519 14.85 9.35 -8.96
CA GLY A 519 14.17 9.86 -10.16
C GLY A 519 15.14 10.33 -11.23
N ALA A 520 16.25 9.57 -11.45
CA ALA A 520 17.21 9.93 -12.49
C ALA A 520 16.57 9.80 -13.87
N GLY A 521 16.82 10.78 -14.73
CA GLY A 521 16.35 10.81 -16.11
C GLY A 521 16.97 11.93 -16.91
N ILE A 522 16.85 11.83 -18.23
CA ILE A 522 17.18 12.91 -19.16
C ILE A 522 15.87 13.60 -19.51
N PRO A 523 15.69 14.89 -19.14
CA PRO A 523 14.46 15.62 -19.42
C PRO A 523 14.02 15.46 -20.88
N PHE A 524 12.74 15.23 -21.10
CA PHE A 524 12.07 15.07 -22.39
C PHE A 524 12.53 13.85 -23.24
N LEU A 525 13.37 12.96 -22.70
CA LEU A 525 13.86 11.80 -23.46
C LEU A 525 13.49 10.48 -22.78
N ILE A 526 14.14 10.14 -21.67
CA ILE A 526 13.94 8.87 -20.98
C ILE A 526 14.39 8.99 -19.51
N GLY A 527 13.70 8.29 -18.61
CA GLY A 527 14.04 8.21 -17.20
C GLY A 527 13.84 6.84 -16.61
N PHE A 528 14.37 6.62 -15.42
CA PHE A 528 14.03 5.49 -14.57
C PHE A 528 12.59 5.63 -14.06
N SER A 529 12.02 4.53 -13.57
CA SER A 529 10.61 4.52 -13.16
C SER A 529 10.24 5.62 -12.14
N GLY A 530 11.13 5.90 -11.19
CA GLY A 530 10.94 6.96 -10.20
C GLY A 530 11.00 8.39 -10.76
N TYR A 531 11.60 8.61 -11.93
CA TYR A 531 11.58 9.90 -12.61
C TYR A 531 10.13 10.32 -12.88
N TYR A 532 9.38 9.50 -13.58
CA TYR A 532 7.99 9.79 -13.94
C TYR A 532 7.08 9.93 -12.72
N SER A 533 7.18 9.01 -11.76
CA SER A 533 6.29 9.02 -10.61
C SER A 533 6.58 10.14 -9.61
N LYS A 534 7.85 10.51 -9.37
CA LYS A 534 8.20 11.63 -8.49
C LYS A 534 7.91 12.98 -9.12
N ASP A 535 8.19 13.11 -10.41
CA ASP A 535 7.87 14.33 -11.14
C ASP A 535 6.38 14.62 -11.10
N ALA A 536 5.54 13.61 -11.30
CA ALA A 536 4.09 13.72 -11.14
C ALA A 536 3.67 14.19 -9.75
N ILE A 537 4.32 13.69 -8.67
CA ILE A 537 4.01 14.15 -7.29
C ILE A 537 4.41 15.61 -7.08
N ILE A 538 5.60 16.01 -7.55
CA ILE A 538 6.09 17.39 -7.40
C ILE A 538 5.22 18.35 -8.23
N ALA A 539 4.85 17.97 -9.45
CA ALA A 539 3.95 18.74 -10.30
C ALA A 539 2.56 18.92 -9.66
N GLN A 540 2.02 17.86 -9.06
CA GLN A 540 0.74 17.93 -8.33
C GLN A 540 0.83 18.84 -7.10
N ALA A 541 1.93 18.78 -6.34
CA ALA A 541 2.14 19.68 -5.20
C ALA A 541 2.28 21.15 -5.63
N LEU A 542 2.90 21.42 -6.79
CA LEU A 542 2.98 22.75 -7.39
C LEU A 542 1.60 23.24 -7.84
N SER A 543 0.83 22.40 -8.51
CA SER A 543 -0.55 22.71 -8.92
C SER A 543 -1.43 23.04 -7.70
N PHE A 544 -1.33 22.23 -6.65
CA PHE A 544 -2.03 22.50 -5.38
C PHE A 544 -1.62 23.84 -4.77
N TRP A 545 -0.35 24.23 -4.85
CA TRP A 545 0.10 25.53 -4.34
C TRP A 545 -0.53 26.71 -5.11
N HIS A 546 -0.68 26.61 -6.42
CA HIS A 546 -1.35 27.67 -7.21
C HIS A 546 -2.80 27.90 -6.76
N HIS A 547 -3.53 26.84 -6.40
CA HIS A 547 -4.91 26.93 -5.96
C HIS A 547 -5.07 27.16 -4.45
N ASN A 548 -4.09 26.77 -3.64
CA ASN A 548 -4.09 26.87 -2.18
C ASN A 548 -2.81 27.54 -1.64
N PRO A 549 -2.68 28.86 -1.77
CA PRO A 549 -1.45 29.58 -1.38
C PRO A 549 -1.09 29.42 0.11
N THR A 550 -2.08 29.23 0.98
CA THR A 550 -1.89 29.14 2.44
C THR A 550 -1.10 27.89 2.86
N HIS A 551 -1.36 26.73 2.24
CA HIS A 551 -0.78 25.45 2.62
C HIS A 551 0.19 24.91 1.57
N GLY A 552 -0.02 25.23 0.28
CA GLY A 552 0.65 24.58 -0.84
C GLY A 552 2.16 24.78 -0.90
N ALA A 553 2.66 25.95 -0.48
CA ALA A 553 4.10 26.21 -0.45
C ALA A 553 4.85 25.18 0.43
N VAL A 554 4.31 24.83 1.60
CA VAL A 554 4.91 23.85 2.51
C VAL A 554 5.02 22.48 1.84
N PHE A 555 3.97 22.05 1.15
CA PHE A 555 3.92 20.76 0.47
C PHE A 555 4.88 20.68 -0.71
N PHE A 556 4.94 21.72 -1.52
CA PHE A 556 5.88 21.79 -2.65
C PHE A 556 7.34 21.77 -2.18
N PHE A 557 7.71 22.61 -1.21
CA PHE A 557 9.08 22.65 -0.70
C PHE A 557 9.46 21.37 0.07
N ALA A 558 8.52 20.73 0.76
CA ALA A 558 8.73 19.40 1.35
C ALA A 558 9.04 18.36 0.27
N ALA A 559 8.25 18.32 -0.83
CA ALA A 559 8.47 17.39 -1.93
C ALA A 559 9.81 17.64 -2.65
N ALA A 560 10.08 18.87 -3.08
CA ALA A 560 11.30 19.22 -3.81
C ALA A 560 12.57 19.07 -2.93
N GLY A 561 12.53 19.54 -1.68
CA GLY A 561 13.63 19.40 -0.72
C GLY A 561 13.89 17.92 -0.37
N GLY A 562 12.84 17.14 -0.15
CA GLY A 562 12.96 15.72 0.11
C GLY A 562 13.56 14.93 -1.06
N ALA A 563 13.29 15.34 -2.32
CA ALA A 563 13.93 14.74 -3.50
C ALA A 563 15.45 14.95 -3.49
N SER A 564 15.89 16.18 -3.17
CA SER A 564 17.31 16.52 -3.05
C SER A 564 18.00 15.73 -1.93
N LEU A 565 17.36 15.60 -0.76
CA LEU A 565 17.87 14.77 0.33
C LEU A 565 17.93 13.29 -0.06
N THR A 566 16.93 12.80 -0.81
CA THR A 566 16.91 11.41 -1.32
C THR A 566 18.12 11.13 -2.21
N ALA A 567 18.45 12.03 -3.12
CA ALA A 567 19.63 11.89 -3.98
C ALA A 567 20.92 11.82 -3.15
N PHE A 568 21.04 12.71 -2.16
CA PHE A 568 22.21 12.76 -1.32
C PHE A 568 22.44 11.47 -0.53
N TYR A 569 21.45 10.98 0.25
CA TYR A 569 21.66 9.81 1.09
C TYR A 569 21.77 8.51 0.31
N MET A 570 21.12 8.39 -0.87
CA MET A 570 21.23 7.20 -1.70
C MET A 570 22.59 7.08 -2.38
N PHE A 571 23.14 8.18 -2.91
CA PHE A 571 24.51 8.18 -3.43
C PHE A 571 25.53 7.98 -2.31
N ARG A 572 25.33 8.60 -1.14
CA ARG A 572 26.18 8.37 0.04
C ARG A 572 26.23 6.86 0.38
N LEU A 573 25.08 6.19 0.42
CA LEU A 573 24.98 4.75 0.68
C LEU A 573 25.78 3.97 -0.36
N TRP A 574 25.56 4.22 -1.67
CA TRP A 574 26.24 3.49 -2.73
C TRP A 574 27.76 3.73 -2.72
N TYR A 575 28.20 4.97 -2.57
CA TYR A 575 29.63 5.30 -2.54
C TYR A 575 30.33 4.70 -1.32
N LEU A 576 29.72 4.73 -0.16
CA LEU A 576 30.30 4.15 1.06
C LEU A 576 30.42 2.64 0.98
N THR A 577 29.53 1.97 0.28
CA THR A 577 29.50 0.50 0.19
C THR A 577 30.38 -0.01 -0.96
N PHE A 578 30.23 0.54 -2.15
CA PHE A 578 30.77 -0.06 -3.37
C PHE A 578 31.95 0.68 -3.99
N ALA A 579 32.08 1.98 -3.75
CA ALA A 579 33.13 2.80 -4.33
C ALA A 579 34.33 2.96 -3.38
N GLY A 580 35.37 3.60 -3.92
CA GLY A 580 36.60 3.92 -3.15
C GLY A 580 37.46 2.69 -2.88
N VAL A 581 38.27 2.81 -1.80
CA VAL A 581 39.17 1.75 -1.34
C VAL A 581 38.53 1.00 -0.16
N PRO A 582 38.87 -0.27 0.04
CA PRO A 582 38.45 -1.02 1.24
C PRO A 582 38.91 -0.29 2.51
N ARG A 583 37.99 -0.08 3.45
CA ARG A 583 38.30 0.54 4.75
C ARG A 583 38.64 -0.51 5.81
N ASP A 584 37.99 -1.68 5.75
CA ASP A 584 38.36 -2.84 6.53
C ASP A 584 38.77 -3.98 5.57
N HIS A 585 40.05 -4.38 5.64
CA HIS A 585 40.60 -5.42 4.75
C HIS A 585 39.98 -6.80 5.04
N HIS A 586 39.69 -7.12 6.30
CA HIS A 586 39.07 -8.39 6.67
C HIS A 586 37.67 -8.51 6.05
N VAL A 587 36.84 -7.47 6.15
CA VAL A 587 35.51 -7.42 5.52
C VAL A 587 35.61 -7.54 4.00
N TYR A 588 36.59 -6.87 3.38
CA TYR A 588 36.75 -6.90 1.92
C TYR A 588 37.23 -8.24 1.40
N GLU A 589 38.20 -8.91 2.08
CA GLU A 589 38.77 -10.18 1.62
C GLU A 589 37.73 -11.30 1.57
N HIS A 590 36.83 -11.37 2.59
CA HIS A 590 35.78 -12.37 2.66
C HIS A 590 34.61 -12.10 1.70
N ALA A 591 34.47 -10.88 1.20
CA ALA A 591 33.39 -10.51 0.32
C ALA A 591 33.44 -11.27 -1.02
N HIS A 592 32.32 -11.82 -1.43
CA HIS A 592 32.12 -12.57 -2.66
C HIS A 592 30.73 -12.30 -3.26
N GLU A 593 30.56 -12.53 -4.57
CA GLU A 593 29.25 -12.37 -5.20
C GLU A 593 28.26 -13.44 -4.73
N SER A 594 27.01 -13.06 -4.60
CA SER A 594 25.91 -13.95 -4.23
C SER A 594 25.66 -15.04 -5.27
N PRO A 595 25.16 -16.22 -4.87
CA PRO A 595 24.83 -17.31 -5.80
C PRO A 595 23.72 -16.90 -6.79
N LYS A 596 23.62 -17.62 -7.92
CA LYS A 596 22.65 -17.31 -9.01
C LYS A 596 21.22 -17.19 -8.53
N VAL A 597 20.81 -18.03 -7.58
CA VAL A 597 19.45 -18.01 -7.02
C VAL A 597 19.14 -16.68 -6.30
N MET A 598 20.15 -15.95 -5.82
CA MET A 598 20.01 -14.65 -5.17
C MET A 598 20.14 -13.50 -6.17
N TYR A 599 21.14 -13.49 -7.07
CA TYR A 599 21.32 -12.33 -7.93
C TYR A 599 20.37 -12.28 -9.15
N MET A 600 19.82 -13.40 -9.63
CA MET A 600 18.85 -13.38 -10.74
C MET A 600 17.58 -12.58 -10.42
N PRO A 601 16.96 -12.75 -9.24
CA PRO A 601 15.87 -11.87 -8.81
C PRO A 601 16.22 -10.38 -8.78
N LEU A 602 17.47 -10.02 -8.43
CA LEU A 602 17.94 -8.62 -8.47
C LEU A 602 17.92 -8.07 -9.89
N VAL A 603 18.38 -8.86 -10.87
CA VAL A 603 18.36 -8.45 -12.28
C VAL A 603 16.93 -8.26 -12.78
N VAL A 604 16.02 -9.18 -12.44
CA VAL A 604 14.59 -9.05 -12.82
C VAL A 604 14.01 -7.76 -12.26
N LEU A 605 14.19 -7.50 -10.96
CA LEU A 605 13.67 -6.28 -10.35
C LEU A 605 14.34 -5.00 -10.88
N ALA A 606 15.64 -5.07 -11.27
CA ALA A 606 16.33 -3.94 -11.89
C ALA A 606 15.71 -3.56 -13.25
N VAL A 607 15.32 -4.55 -14.05
CA VAL A 607 14.62 -4.32 -15.33
C VAL A 607 13.28 -3.60 -15.07
N PHE A 608 12.49 -4.04 -14.11
CA PHE A 608 11.24 -3.36 -13.76
C PHE A 608 11.48 -1.98 -13.13
N ALA A 609 12.46 -1.82 -12.27
CA ALA A 609 12.83 -0.52 -11.69
C ALA A 609 13.28 0.50 -12.76
N LEU A 610 13.80 0.03 -13.89
CA LEU A 610 14.12 0.86 -15.05
C LEU A 610 12.85 1.19 -15.86
N ALA A 611 12.07 0.18 -16.26
CA ALA A 611 11.15 0.28 -17.39
C ALA A 611 9.66 0.44 -17.01
N ILE A 612 9.24 0.13 -15.79
CA ILE A 612 7.82 0.12 -15.40
C ILE A 612 7.13 1.49 -15.50
N GLY A 613 7.93 2.57 -15.54
CA GLY A 613 7.43 3.93 -15.71
C GLY A 613 7.28 4.37 -17.16
N TRP A 614 7.72 3.56 -18.11
CA TRP A 614 7.69 3.93 -19.52
C TRP A 614 6.31 3.78 -20.12
N SER A 615 5.93 4.76 -20.94
CA SER A 615 4.74 4.77 -21.78
C SER A 615 5.21 4.92 -23.23
N PHE A 616 4.74 4.06 -24.12
CA PHE A 616 5.08 4.11 -25.54
C PHE A 616 3.81 4.27 -26.38
N PRO A 617 3.88 4.93 -27.56
CA PRO A 617 2.74 5.00 -28.46
C PRO A 617 2.20 3.59 -28.79
N GLY A 618 0.92 3.36 -28.49
CA GLY A 618 0.25 2.07 -28.68
C GLY A 618 0.44 1.06 -27.53
N VAL A 619 1.22 1.40 -26.48
CA VAL A 619 1.33 0.62 -25.25
C VAL A 619 0.94 1.52 -24.08
N ILE A 620 -0.17 1.21 -23.44
CA ILE A 620 -0.68 1.98 -22.31
C ILE A 620 0.30 1.87 -21.15
N GLY A 621 0.78 3.01 -20.65
CA GLY A 621 1.62 3.07 -19.46
C GLY A 621 0.85 2.77 -18.19
N VAL A 622 1.56 2.47 -17.09
CA VAL A 622 0.93 2.18 -15.80
C VAL A 622 0.15 3.40 -15.27
N ALA A 623 0.64 4.61 -15.49
CA ALA A 623 -0.06 5.83 -15.10
C ALA A 623 -1.39 5.97 -15.86
N ASP A 624 -1.35 5.87 -17.19
CA ASP A 624 -2.54 5.97 -18.06
C ASP A 624 -3.58 4.89 -17.73
N TRP A 625 -3.12 3.72 -17.31
CA TRP A 625 -3.98 2.62 -16.90
C TRP A 625 -4.62 2.84 -15.52
N LEU A 626 -3.96 3.54 -14.59
CA LEU A 626 -4.54 3.93 -13.29
C LEU A 626 -5.62 5.02 -13.45
N GLU A 627 -5.56 5.83 -14.49
CA GLU A 627 -6.57 6.86 -14.80
C GLU A 627 -7.89 6.29 -15.33
N GLN A 628 -7.90 5.05 -15.80
CA GLN A 628 -9.10 4.33 -16.27
C GLN A 628 -9.95 3.78 -15.13
#